data_f976ca59de6792b0c01b471187331b92
#
_entry.id   f976ca59de6792b0c01b471187331b92
#
_cell.length_a   1.000
_cell.length_b   1.000
_cell.length_c   1.000
_cell.angle_alpha   90.00
_cell.angle_beta   90.00
_cell.angle_gamma   90.00
#
_symmetry.space_group_name_H-M   'P 1'
#
loop_
_entity.id
_entity.type
_entity.pdbx_description
1 polymer ?
#
loop_
_entity_poly.entity_id
_entity_poly.type
_entity_poly.pdbx_seq_one_letter_code
_entity_poly.pdbx_strand_id
1 'polypeptide(L)'
;EQMCRIVKNDVETSHIPVILLTALNDKESIIKGLQSKADRYIIKPFDVGVLKANITNVLAIRELIRKRYSQFQFTTEEENVPHPPLDLDQEFIIKVTETIKKNLSKELNVDTLCAAFNMSRSSFYNKIKALTNYSPSEFIRKVRMNEAAILLKSKKYTVSEVSDMLGFGDPKYFTDSFKKYFDVPPSVYMKQN
;
A
#
# COMPACT_ATOMS: atom_id res chain seq x y z
N GLU A 1 -26.59 -3.72 -3.07
CA GLU A 1 -26.08 -2.34 -2.97
C GLU A 1 -25.60 -2.01 -1.56
N GLN A 2 -26.44 -2.25 -0.52
CA GLN A 2 -26.07 -1.98 0.86
C GLN A 2 -24.81 -2.72 1.30
N MET A 3 -24.69 -4.02 0.99
CA MET A 3 -23.49 -4.82 1.27
C MET A 3 -22.23 -4.22 0.57
N CYS A 4 -22.37 -3.78 -0.68
CA CYS A 4 -21.26 -3.14 -1.40
C CYS A 4 -20.79 -1.87 -0.69
N ARG A 5 -21.70 -1.02 -0.25
CA ARG A 5 -21.37 0.19 0.53
C ARG A 5 -20.64 -0.13 1.83
N ILE A 6 -21.07 -1.18 2.55
CA ILE A 6 -20.40 -1.64 3.77
C ILE A 6 -18.95 -2.04 3.42
N VAL A 7 -18.77 -2.94 2.44
CA VAL A 7 -17.46 -3.42 2.03
C VAL A 7 -16.54 -2.27 1.58
N LYS A 8 -17.06 -1.30 0.84
CA LYS A 8 -16.26 -0.20 0.27
C LYS A 8 -15.98 0.95 1.23
N ASN A 9 -16.76 1.09 2.30
CA ASN A 9 -16.55 2.12 3.31
C ASN A 9 -15.80 1.61 4.55
N ASP A 10 -15.55 0.32 4.65
CA ASP A 10 -14.78 -0.27 5.73
C ASP A 10 -13.28 -0.32 5.34
N VAL A 11 -12.43 0.21 6.22
CA VAL A 11 -10.98 0.24 6.02
C VAL A 11 -10.39 -1.15 5.81
N GLU A 12 -10.92 -2.19 6.46
CA GLU A 12 -10.41 -3.56 6.32
C GLU A 12 -10.71 -4.17 4.95
N THR A 13 -11.82 -3.76 4.30
CA THR A 13 -12.34 -4.42 3.09
C THR A 13 -12.42 -3.53 1.86
N SER A 14 -12.18 -2.21 1.98
CA SER A 14 -12.24 -1.24 0.87
C SER A 14 -11.40 -1.65 -0.35
N HIS A 15 -10.27 -2.32 -0.13
CA HIS A 15 -9.39 -2.82 -1.17
C HIS A 15 -9.96 -3.98 -2.01
N ILE A 16 -11.04 -4.64 -1.54
CA ILE A 16 -11.64 -5.79 -2.23
C ILE A 16 -12.45 -5.29 -3.43
N PRO A 17 -12.16 -5.76 -4.66
CA PRO A 17 -12.94 -5.38 -5.82
C PRO A 17 -14.33 -6.00 -5.77
N VAL A 18 -15.35 -5.19 -6.08
CA VAL A 18 -16.76 -5.59 -6.06
C VAL A 18 -17.40 -5.36 -7.43
N ILE A 19 -17.97 -6.42 -8.00
CA ILE A 19 -18.78 -6.35 -9.22
C ILE A 19 -20.22 -6.67 -8.85
N LEU A 20 -21.14 -5.74 -9.08
CA LEU A 20 -22.55 -5.94 -8.86
C LEU A 20 -23.23 -6.57 -10.09
N LEU A 21 -23.88 -7.73 -9.89
CA LEU A 21 -24.70 -8.39 -10.90
C LEU A 21 -26.17 -8.22 -10.52
N THR A 22 -26.94 -7.50 -11.31
CA THR A 22 -28.32 -7.14 -10.97
C THR A 22 -29.31 -7.45 -12.09
N ALA A 23 -30.55 -7.77 -11.71
CA ALA A 23 -31.67 -7.87 -12.63
C ALA A 23 -32.42 -6.53 -12.83
N LEU A 24 -32.08 -5.52 -12.01
CA LEU A 24 -32.71 -4.20 -12.07
C LEU A 24 -32.08 -3.38 -13.18
N ASN A 25 -32.90 -2.98 -14.14
CA ASN A 25 -32.52 -2.17 -15.32
C ASN A 25 -33.21 -0.82 -15.38
N ASP A 26 -33.99 -0.45 -14.33
CA ASP A 26 -34.59 0.85 -14.24
C ASP A 26 -33.52 1.92 -13.88
N LYS A 27 -33.77 3.15 -14.32
CA LYS A 27 -32.84 4.26 -14.21
C LYS A 27 -32.40 4.57 -12.76
N GLU A 28 -33.33 4.44 -11.82
CA GLU A 28 -33.04 4.72 -10.40
C GLU A 28 -32.12 3.66 -9.79
N SER A 29 -32.36 2.41 -10.10
CA SER A 29 -31.54 1.28 -9.62
C SER A 29 -30.13 1.33 -10.20
N ILE A 30 -29.96 1.72 -11.48
CA ILE A 30 -28.66 1.95 -12.09
C ILE A 30 -27.91 3.06 -11.35
N ILE A 31 -28.55 4.19 -11.08
CA ILE A 31 -27.96 5.32 -10.36
C ILE A 31 -27.53 4.88 -8.94
N LYS A 32 -28.38 4.18 -8.22
CA LYS A 32 -28.07 3.65 -6.88
C LYS A 32 -26.89 2.66 -6.92
N GLY A 33 -26.85 1.80 -7.94
CA GLY A 33 -25.75 0.87 -8.16
C GLY A 33 -24.41 1.60 -8.39
N LEU A 34 -24.37 2.61 -9.23
CA LEU A 34 -23.20 3.43 -9.48
C LEU A 34 -22.76 4.21 -8.21
N GLN A 35 -23.73 4.69 -7.40
CA GLN A 35 -23.45 5.35 -6.12
C GLN A 35 -22.98 4.39 -5.00
N SER A 36 -23.08 3.07 -5.22
CA SER A 36 -22.65 2.07 -4.22
C SER A 36 -21.14 1.93 -4.08
N LYS A 37 -20.34 2.64 -4.90
CA LYS A 37 -18.88 2.53 -5.02
C LYS A 37 -18.40 1.16 -5.52
N ALA A 38 -19.27 0.37 -6.18
CA ALA A 38 -18.85 -0.85 -6.86
C ALA A 38 -17.84 -0.56 -7.97
N ASP A 39 -16.87 -1.42 -8.15
CA ASP A 39 -15.86 -1.28 -9.22
C ASP A 39 -16.50 -1.48 -10.60
N ARG A 40 -17.57 -2.29 -10.68
CA ARG A 40 -18.39 -2.50 -11.90
C ARG A 40 -19.84 -2.86 -11.55
N TYR A 41 -20.72 -2.55 -12.50
CA TYR A 41 -22.15 -2.85 -12.45
C TYR A 41 -22.54 -3.54 -13.74
N ILE A 42 -23.15 -4.73 -13.68
CA ILE A 42 -23.54 -5.54 -14.85
C ILE A 42 -25.00 -5.97 -14.69
N ILE A 43 -25.81 -5.66 -15.72
CA ILE A 43 -27.24 -5.97 -15.74
C ILE A 43 -27.44 -7.38 -16.27
N LYS A 44 -28.34 -8.16 -15.66
CA LYS A 44 -28.79 -9.48 -16.13
C LYS A 44 -29.94 -9.30 -17.12
N PRO A 45 -30.01 -10.13 -18.20
CA PRO A 45 -29.06 -11.17 -18.59
C PRO A 45 -27.78 -10.56 -19.20
N PHE A 46 -26.62 -11.16 -18.94
CA PHE A 46 -25.35 -10.72 -19.47
C PHE A 46 -24.64 -11.85 -20.24
N ASP A 47 -23.82 -11.47 -21.20
CA ASP A 47 -22.92 -12.38 -21.89
C ASP A 47 -21.71 -12.72 -21.01
N VAL A 48 -21.27 -13.99 -21.02
CA VAL A 48 -20.13 -14.46 -20.24
C VAL A 48 -18.83 -13.75 -20.63
N GLY A 49 -18.69 -13.41 -21.92
CA GLY A 49 -17.54 -12.63 -22.41
C GLY A 49 -17.49 -11.24 -21.82
N VAL A 50 -18.65 -10.57 -21.69
CA VAL A 50 -18.76 -9.25 -21.02
C VAL A 50 -18.38 -9.33 -19.55
N LEU A 51 -18.84 -10.37 -18.84
CA LEU A 51 -18.45 -10.56 -17.42
C LEU A 51 -16.95 -10.78 -17.31
N LYS A 52 -16.38 -11.67 -18.12
CA LYS A 52 -14.94 -11.96 -18.14
C LYS A 52 -14.10 -10.70 -18.43
N ALA A 53 -14.51 -9.92 -19.43
CA ALA A 53 -13.83 -8.65 -19.76
C ALA A 53 -13.84 -7.67 -18.60
N ASN A 54 -14.98 -7.52 -17.90
CA ASN A 54 -15.08 -6.64 -16.72
C ASN A 54 -14.19 -7.11 -15.56
N ILE A 55 -14.16 -8.41 -15.27
CA ILE A 55 -13.25 -8.98 -14.25
C ILE A 55 -11.80 -8.67 -14.62
N THR A 56 -11.39 -8.95 -15.85
CA THR A 56 -10.03 -8.70 -16.33
C THR A 56 -9.65 -7.22 -16.20
N ASN A 57 -10.54 -6.31 -16.57
CA ASN A 57 -10.29 -4.87 -16.44
C ASN A 57 -10.15 -4.41 -14.99
N VAL A 58 -11.00 -4.90 -14.08
CA VAL A 58 -10.91 -4.59 -12.65
C VAL A 58 -9.59 -5.07 -12.07
N LEU A 59 -9.18 -6.29 -12.40
CA LEU A 59 -7.90 -6.84 -11.95
C LEU A 59 -6.70 -6.07 -12.53
N ALA A 60 -6.76 -5.66 -13.80
CA ALA A 60 -5.71 -4.86 -14.43
C ALA A 60 -5.55 -3.47 -13.76
N ILE A 61 -6.66 -2.80 -13.45
CA ILE A 61 -6.63 -1.52 -12.72
C ILE A 61 -6.01 -1.72 -11.32
N ARG A 62 -6.39 -2.79 -10.60
CA ARG A 62 -5.79 -3.12 -9.30
C ARG A 62 -4.28 -3.37 -9.40
N GLU A 63 -3.82 -4.01 -10.46
CA GLU A 63 -2.38 -4.22 -10.67
C GLU A 63 -1.64 -2.89 -10.94
N LEU A 64 -2.24 -1.95 -11.66
CA LEU A 64 -1.67 -0.62 -11.85
C LEU A 64 -1.57 0.16 -10.52
N ILE A 65 -2.63 0.13 -9.70
CA ILE A 65 -2.64 0.73 -8.36
C ILE A 65 -1.54 0.10 -7.49
N ARG A 66 -1.44 -1.22 -7.50
CA ARG A 66 -0.44 -1.99 -6.76
C ARG A 66 0.99 -1.62 -7.17
N LYS A 67 1.25 -1.49 -8.48
CA LYS A 67 2.55 -1.02 -9.00
C LYS A 67 2.86 0.40 -8.52
N ARG A 68 1.87 1.30 -8.57
CA ARG A 68 2.03 2.67 -8.06
C ARG A 68 2.45 2.67 -6.59
N TYR A 69 1.77 1.93 -5.70
CA TYR A 69 2.14 1.85 -4.29
C TYR A 69 3.44 1.11 -4.04
N SER A 70 3.78 0.12 -4.88
CA SER A 70 5.06 -0.59 -4.75
C SER A 70 6.26 0.27 -5.16
N GLN A 71 6.07 1.21 -6.09
CA GLN A 71 7.11 2.11 -6.58
C GLN A 71 7.12 3.46 -5.85
N PHE A 72 6.15 3.73 -4.99
CA PHE A 72 6.03 4.97 -4.26
C PHE A 72 7.31 5.17 -3.44
N GLN A 73 8.22 5.98 -3.97
CA GLN A 73 9.26 6.60 -3.18
C GLN A 73 8.52 7.60 -2.29
N PHE A 74 8.49 7.33 -0.98
CA PHE A 74 7.85 8.18 0.02
C PHE A 74 8.67 9.47 0.22
N THR A 75 8.94 10.18 -0.87
CA THR A 75 9.51 11.51 -0.83
C THR A 75 8.40 12.48 -0.50
N THR A 76 8.60 13.22 0.56
CA THR A 76 7.76 14.32 1.04
C THR A 76 7.79 15.55 0.10
N GLU A 77 8.25 15.43 -1.14
CA GLU A 77 8.54 16.54 -2.05
C GLU A 77 7.59 16.64 -3.26
N GLU A 78 6.32 16.28 -3.11
CA GLU A 78 5.29 16.77 -4.04
C GLU A 78 4.35 17.72 -3.30
N GLU A 79 4.90 18.85 -2.85
CA GLU A 79 4.13 20.02 -2.47
C GLU A 79 3.52 20.66 -3.72
N ASN A 80 2.19 20.91 -3.67
CA ASN A 80 1.42 21.77 -4.55
C ASN A 80 0.81 21.22 -5.85
N VAL A 81 0.57 19.94 -6.00
CA VAL A 81 -0.44 19.49 -6.96
C VAL A 81 -1.76 19.27 -6.24
N PRO A 82 -2.90 19.84 -6.65
CA PRO A 82 -4.19 19.52 -6.06
C PRO A 82 -4.49 18.05 -6.31
N HIS A 83 -4.29 17.21 -5.28
CA HIS A 83 -4.65 15.81 -5.36
C HIS A 83 -6.16 15.66 -5.17
N PRO A 84 -6.82 14.79 -5.96
CA PRO A 84 -8.19 14.40 -5.65
C PRO A 84 -8.24 13.85 -4.22
N PRO A 85 -9.39 13.94 -3.53
CA PRO A 85 -9.50 13.42 -2.17
C PRO A 85 -9.00 11.97 -2.12
N LEU A 86 -8.11 11.72 -1.16
CA LEU A 86 -7.51 10.41 -0.96
C LEU A 86 -8.61 9.36 -0.74
N ASP A 87 -8.52 8.25 -1.43
CA ASP A 87 -9.38 7.11 -1.11
C ASP A 87 -8.90 6.42 0.19
N LEU A 88 -9.76 5.60 0.80
CA LEU A 88 -9.46 4.90 2.05
C LEU A 88 -8.20 4.04 1.97
N ASP A 89 -7.86 3.53 0.80
CA ASP A 89 -6.69 2.67 0.59
C ASP A 89 -5.41 3.51 0.53
N GLN A 90 -5.47 4.68 -0.11
CA GLN A 90 -4.35 5.65 -0.13
C GLN A 90 -4.08 6.18 1.28
N GLU A 91 -5.12 6.63 1.98
CA GLU A 91 -5.01 7.11 3.34
C GLU A 91 -4.43 6.07 4.29
N PHE A 92 -4.87 4.81 4.15
CA PHE A 92 -4.34 3.69 4.93
C PHE A 92 -2.83 3.49 4.69
N ILE A 93 -2.38 3.41 3.43
CA ILE A 93 -0.95 3.22 3.11
C ILE A 93 -0.10 4.39 3.61
N ILE A 94 -0.57 5.62 3.45
CA ILE A 94 0.12 6.81 3.97
C ILE A 94 0.27 6.72 5.50
N LYS A 95 -0.82 6.46 6.22
CA LYS A 95 -0.81 6.33 7.68
C LYS A 95 0.10 5.20 8.18
N VAL A 96 0.07 4.03 7.52
CA VAL A 96 0.98 2.91 7.84
C VAL A 96 2.43 3.33 7.64
N THR A 97 2.74 3.98 6.53
CA THR A 97 4.09 4.45 6.23
C THR A 97 4.59 5.46 7.25
N GLU A 98 3.76 6.46 7.58
CA GLU A 98 4.09 7.47 8.61
C GLU A 98 4.30 6.82 9.98
N THR A 99 3.47 5.85 10.34
CA THR A 99 3.62 5.11 11.60
C THR A 99 4.94 4.36 11.65
N ILE A 100 5.35 3.73 10.53
CA ILE A 100 6.66 3.08 10.42
C ILE A 100 7.79 4.11 10.54
N LYS A 101 7.70 5.26 9.83
CA LYS A 101 8.72 6.32 9.87
C LYS A 101 8.90 6.93 11.27
N LYS A 102 7.81 7.10 12.01
CA LYS A 102 7.85 7.61 13.40
C LYS A 102 8.44 6.60 14.39
N ASN A 103 8.45 5.32 14.05
CA ASN A 103 8.86 4.21 14.94
C ASN A 103 9.86 3.29 14.24
N LEU A 104 11.00 3.82 13.79
CA LEU A 104 12.02 3.04 13.06
C LEU A 104 12.82 2.07 13.96
N SER A 105 12.58 2.09 15.28
CA SER A 105 13.25 1.24 16.28
C SER A 105 12.98 -0.25 16.08
N LYS A 106 13.75 -1.09 16.83
CA LYS A 106 13.60 -2.56 16.84
C LYS A 106 12.22 -3.05 17.30
N GLU A 107 11.53 -2.26 18.12
CA GLU A 107 10.22 -2.63 18.69
C GLU A 107 9.09 -2.63 17.68
N LEU A 108 9.24 -1.93 16.54
CA LEU A 108 8.23 -1.93 15.51
C LEU A 108 8.20 -3.29 14.78
N ASN A 109 7.11 -3.99 14.94
CA ASN A 109 6.81 -5.25 14.28
C ASN A 109 5.37 -5.24 13.71
N VAL A 110 4.98 -6.35 13.08
CA VAL A 110 3.65 -6.47 12.47
C VAL A 110 2.54 -6.39 13.52
N ASP A 111 2.74 -6.96 14.70
CA ASP A 111 1.71 -7.00 15.74
C ASP A 111 1.46 -5.61 16.34
N THR A 112 2.52 -4.80 16.51
CA THR A 112 2.37 -3.40 16.94
C THR A 112 1.64 -2.55 15.90
N LEU A 113 1.84 -2.79 14.61
CA LEU A 113 1.06 -2.13 13.56
C LEU A 113 -0.39 -2.59 13.56
N CYS A 114 -0.65 -3.90 13.67
CA CYS A 114 -2.03 -4.42 13.75
C CYS A 114 -2.80 -3.76 14.90
N ALA A 115 -2.18 -3.65 16.07
CA ALA A 115 -2.76 -2.97 17.23
C ALA A 115 -3.01 -1.47 16.97
N ALA A 116 -2.04 -0.77 16.37
CA ALA A 116 -2.17 0.66 16.07
C ALA A 116 -3.31 0.97 15.07
N PHE A 117 -3.62 0.04 14.18
CA PHE A 117 -4.69 0.17 13.19
C PHE A 117 -5.99 -0.54 13.59
N ASN A 118 -6.08 -1.12 14.79
CA ASN A 118 -7.22 -1.92 15.27
C ASN A 118 -7.63 -3.02 14.28
N MET A 119 -6.67 -3.65 13.62
CA MET A 119 -6.90 -4.69 12.62
C MET A 119 -6.43 -6.05 13.11
N SER A 120 -7.14 -7.10 12.73
CA SER A 120 -6.61 -8.45 12.90
C SER A 120 -5.34 -8.65 12.04
N ARG A 121 -4.47 -9.58 12.46
CA ARG A 121 -3.25 -9.89 11.70
C ARG A 121 -3.56 -10.33 10.27
N SER A 122 -4.63 -11.09 10.08
CA SER A 122 -5.08 -11.56 8.77
C SER A 122 -5.59 -10.41 7.89
N SER A 123 -6.45 -9.53 8.44
CA SER A 123 -6.97 -8.36 7.72
C SER A 123 -5.84 -7.42 7.31
N PHE A 124 -4.94 -7.10 8.23
CA PHE A 124 -3.80 -6.24 7.96
C PHE A 124 -2.86 -6.83 6.89
N TYR A 125 -2.55 -8.14 7.00
CA TYR A 125 -1.73 -8.85 6.02
C TYR A 125 -2.38 -8.79 4.63
N ASN A 126 -3.66 -9.17 4.53
CA ASN A 126 -4.37 -9.21 3.25
C ASN A 126 -4.45 -7.83 2.61
N LYS A 127 -4.72 -6.78 3.39
CA LYS A 127 -4.80 -5.41 2.87
C LYS A 127 -3.44 -4.90 2.39
N ILE A 128 -2.38 -5.01 3.18
CA ILE A 128 -1.03 -4.61 2.76
C ILE A 128 -0.62 -5.39 1.51
N LYS A 129 -0.82 -6.71 1.48
CA LYS A 129 -0.49 -7.56 0.33
C LYS A 129 -1.27 -7.18 -0.92
N ALA A 130 -2.57 -6.92 -0.77
CA ALA A 130 -3.43 -6.52 -1.88
C ALA A 130 -3.04 -5.15 -2.47
N LEU A 131 -2.66 -4.19 -1.63
CA LEU A 131 -2.32 -2.83 -2.07
C LEU A 131 -0.89 -2.70 -2.58
N THR A 132 0.08 -3.42 -1.99
CA THR A 132 1.51 -3.17 -2.24
C THR A 132 2.25 -4.33 -2.89
N ASN A 133 1.65 -5.51 -2.93
CA ASN A 133 2.26 -6.79 -3.27
C ASN A 133 3.36 -7.29 -2.30
N TYR A 134 3.60 -6.57 -1.20
CA TYR A 134 4.54 -6.97 -0.14
C TYR A 134 3.79 -7.59 1.04
N SER A 135 4.42 -8.53 1.74
CA SER A 135 3.98 -8.86 3.09
C SER A 135 4.22 -7.67 4.03
N PRO A 136 3.51 -7.57 5.18
CA PRO A 136 3.73 -6.49 6.13
C PRO A 136 5.19 -6.34 6.57
N SER A 137 5.90 -7.46 6.81
CA SER A 137 7.32 -7.44 7.19
C SER A 137 8.21 -6.92 6.06
N GLU A 138 7.94 -7.29 4.81
CA GLU A 138 8.64 -6.75 3.64
C GLU A 138 8.35 -5.27 3.45
N PHE A 139 7.11 -4.83 3.69
CA PHE A 139 6.73 -3.43 3.59
C PHE A 139 7.44 -2.57 4.64
N ILE A 140 7.50 -3.01 5.91
CA ILE A 140 8.29 -2.36 6.95
C ILE A 140 9.76 -2.23 6.52
N ARG A 141 10.35 -3.34 6.03
CA ARG A 141 11.74 -3.34 5.57
C ARG A 141 11.95 -2.34 4.43
N LYS A 142 11.03 -2.30 3.47
CA LYS A 142 11.09 -1.37 2.34
C LYS A 142 11.09 0.09 2.80
N VAL A 143 10.19 0.45 3.71
CA VAL A 143 10.15 1.81 4.27
C VAL A 143 11.46 2.12 4.99
N ARG A 144 12.00 1.20 5.81
CA ARG A 144 13.29 1.38 6.48
C ARG A 144 14.45 1.56 5.50
N MET A 145 14.48 0.82 4.38
CA MET A 145 15.52 0.97 3.35
C MET A 145 15.45 2.33 2.66
N ASN A 146 14.25 2.83 2.38
CA ASN A 146 14.09 4.16 1.80
C ASN A 146 14.56 5.27 2.77
N GLU A 147 14.24 5.16 4.05
CA GLU A 147 14.75 6.10 5.08
C GLU A 147 16.28 6.00 5.22
N ALA A 148 16.84 4.78 5.12
CA ALA A 148 18.29 4.60 5.08
C ALA A 148 18.94 5.40 3.95
N ALA A 149 18.36 5.33 2.75
CA ALA A 149 18.87 6.06 1.59
C ALA A 149 18.85 7.58 1.81
N ILE A 150 17.79 8.11 2.42
CA ILE A 150 17.67 9.54 2.76
C ILE A 150 18.75 9.93 3.78
N LEU A 151 18.89 9.15 4.86
CA LEU A 151 19.90 9.42 5.90
C LEU A 151 21.33 9.35 5.36
N LEU A 152 21.64 8.35 4.52
CA LEU A 152 22.95 8.21 3.91
C LEU A 152 23.27 9.35 2.94
N LYS A 153 22.29 9.81 2.14
CA LYS A 153 22.46 10.98 1.26
C LYS A 153 22.75 12.27 2.02
N SER A 154 22.22 12.42 3.22
CA SER A 154 22.48 13.60 4.04
C SER A 154 23.94 13.73 4.47
N LYS A 155 24.73 12.65 4.42
CA LYS A 155 26.13 12.55 4.85
C LYS A 155 26.37 12.98 6.32
N LYS A 156 25.29 13.10 7.12
CA LYS A 156 25.35 13.49 8.53
C LYS A 156 25.67 12.34 9.48
N TYR A 157 25.44 11.11 9.02
CA TYR A 157 25.53 9.90 9.83
C TYR A 157 26.41 8.86 9.15
N THR A 158 27.13 8.08 9.94
CA THR A 158 27.87 6.91 9.47
C THR A 158 26.90 5.77 9.12
N VAL A 159 27.39 4.80 8.36
CA VAL A 159 26.60 3.60 8.01
C VAL A 159 26.14 2.83 9.25
N SER A 160 26.96 2.77 10.31
CA SER A 160 26.62 2.13 11.57
C SER A 160 25.52 2.88 12.30
N GLU A 161 25.62 4.19 12.43
CA GLU A 161 24.59 5.02 13.05
C GLU A 161 23.25 4.91 12.33
N VAL A 162 23.25 4.92 10.98
CA VAL A 162 22.03 4.70 10.19
C VAL A 162 21.44 3.32 10.46
N SER A 163 22.27 2.27 10.52
CA SER A 163 21.82 0.92 10.87
C SER A 163 21.12 0.88 12.22
N ASP A 164 21.71 1.51 13.22
CA ASP A 164 21.18 1.56 14.60
C ASP A 164 19.89 2.39 14.69
N MET A 165 19.85 3.56 14.07
CA MET A 165 18.67 4.43 14.00
C MET A 165 17.47 3.73 13.38
N LEU A 166 17.70 2.86 12.39
CA LEU A 166 16.66 2.10 11.70
C LEU A 166 16.29 0.78 12.37
N GLY A 167 16.88 0.50 13.55
CA GLY A 167 16.58 -0.68 14.35
C GLY A 167 17.13 -1.99 13.78
N PHE A 168 18.17 -1.94 12.97
CA PHE A 168 18.90 -3.13 12.53
C PHE A 168 19.87 -3.56 13.65
N GLY A 169 19.63 -4.75 14.23
CA GLY A 169 20.46 -5.24 15.33
C GLY A 169 21.84 -5.73 14.91
N ASP A 170 22.06 -5.89 13.60
CA ASP A 170 23.30 -6.36 13.00
C ASP A 170 23.65 -5.48 11.80
N PRO A 171 24.76 -4.71 11.83
CA PRO A 171 25.21 -3.87 10.71
C PRO A 171 25.51 -4.66 9.43
N LYS A 172 25.92 -5.95 9.55
CA LYS A 172 26.14 -6.80 8.39
C LYS A 172 24.80 -7.11 7.71
N TYR A 173 23.78 -7.50 8.49
CA TYR A 173 22.45 -7.75 7.96
C TYR A 173 21.84 -6.49 7.32
N PHE A 174 22.07 -5.31 7.89
CA PHE A 174 21.71 -4.03 7.27
C PHE A 174 22.41 -3.84 5.91
N THR A 175 23.73 -4.01 5.87
CA THR A 175 24.53 -3.83 4.65
C THR A 175 24.08 -4.78 3.54
N ASP A 176 23.86 -6.04 3.85
CA ASP A 176 23.40 -7.06 2.89
C ASP A 176 21.97 -6.74 2.39
N SER A 177 21.08 -6.33 3.29
CA SER A 177 19.71 -5.93 2.95
C SER A 177 19.68 -4.69 2.07
N PHE A 178 20.49 -3.68 2.39
CA PHE A 178 20.61 -2.45 1.62
C PHE A 178 21.16 -2.72 0.21
N LYS A 179 22.25 -3.50 0.12
CA LYS A 179 22.83 -3.91 -1.17
C LYS A 179 21.83 -4.69 -2.02
N LYS A 180 21.05 -5.58 -1.41
CA LYS A 180 19.99 -6.32 -2.12
C LYS A 180 18.89 -5.41 -2.66
N TYR A 181 18.65 -4.27 -2.00
CA TYR A 181 17.57 -3.35 -2.35
C TYR A 181 17.98 -2.27 -3.35
N PHE A 182 19.21 -1.78 -3.24
CA PHE A 182 19.75 -0.69 -4.07
C PHE A 182 20.86 -1.12 -5.03
N ASP A 183 21.20 -2.42 -5.10
CA ASP A 183 22.26 -3.02 -5.90
C ASP A 183 23.68 -2.53 -5.56
N VAL A 184 23.83 -1.62 -4.59
CA VAL A 184 25.12 -1.09 -4.12
C VAL A 184 25.17 -1.09 -2.59
N PRO A 185 26.36 -1.29 -1.98
CA PRO A 185 26.53 -1.18 -0.52
C PRO A 185 26.24 0.23 -0.01
N PRO A 186 25.80 0.40 1.27
CA PRO A 186 25.53 1.71 1.88
C PRO A 186 26.70 2.69 1.76
N SER A 187 27.94 2.23 1.98
CA SER A 187 29.13 3.06 1.90
C SER A 187 29.43 3.58 0.48
N VAL A 188 29.10 2.82 -0.55
CA VAL A 188 29.22 3.24 -1.95
C VAL A 188 28.09 4.20 -2.29
N TYR A 189 26.87 3.89 -1.88
CA TYR A 189 25.68 4.75 -2.08
C TYR A 189 25.89 6.15 -1.49
N MET A 190 26.45 6.24 -0.27
CA MET A 190 26.77 7.50 0.41
C MET A 190 27.80 8.35 -0.35
N LYS A 191 28.74 7.73 -1.07
CA LYS A 191 29.79 8.45 -1.85
C LYS A 191 29.29 8.94 -3.20
N GLN A 192 28.33 8.22 -3.81
CA GLN A 192 27.81 8.52 -5.15
C GLN A 192 26.74 9.61 -5.15
N ASN A 193 26.13 9.88 -4.02
CA ASN A 193 25.08 10.87 -3.80
C ASN A 193 25.49 11.88 -2.74
#